data_bad4918f46f7198d06ee21d5be626828
#
_entry.id   bad4918f46f7198d06ee21d5be626828
#
_cell.length_a   1.000
_cell.length_b   1.000
_cell.length_c   1.000
_cell.angle_alpha   90.00
_cell.angle_beta   90.00
_cell.angle_gamma   90.00
#
_symmetry.space_group_name_H-M   'P 1'
#
loop_
_entity.id
_entity.type
_entity.pdbx_description
1 polymer ?
#
loop_
_entity_poly.entity_id
_entity_poly.type
_entity_poly.pdbx_seq_one_letter_code
_entity_poly.pdbx_strand_id
1 'polypeptide(L)'
;MPNEPRESSPAYEAVLLIAFGGPTQMSDVRPFLDNVLRGRPVPPERIEAVVHHYELIGGRSPLNELTFRQARALETELRAHGPALPVYVGMRAWEPYLHETLQRMRAAGVRRAIGIIMAAQQSDASWGRYQREVDAARARLGADAPQVDYVDEWHAHPLFIDAVSDRVAAARTQIPAERRAAAQLLFTAHSVPTAMAAASPYVEQITDAACLVAERLAQAHWSVAYQSRSGSPREPWLEPDIGAVLRALAQRGTRDVVVVPIGFICDHVEVLYDLDIEARQIAEAVGLNFVRNV
;
A
#
# COMPACT_ATOMS: atom_id res chain seq x y z
N MET A 1 48.04 12.78 -5.02
CA MET A 1 46.83 13.41 -5.51
C MET A 1 45.98 13.75 -4.32
N PRO A 2 45.73 15.02 -3.97
CA PRO A 2 44.83 15.35 -2.89
C PRO A 2 43.40 14.96 -3.29
N ASN A 3 42.72 14.32 -2.35
CA ASN A 3 41.30 13.91 -2.44
C ASN A 3 40.46 15.20 -2.58
N GLU A 4 39.87 15.45 -3.74
CA GLU A 4 38.91 16.53 -3.89
C GLU A 4 37.76 16.31 -2.91
N PRO A 5 37.33 17.31 -2.14
CA PRO A 5 36.19 17.17 -1.26
C PRO A 5 34.98 16.86 -2.14
N ARG A 6 34.33 15.70 -1.90
CA ARG A 6 33.01 15.42 -2.47
C ARG A 6 32.13 16.61 -2.10
N GLU A 7 31.66 17.35 -3.09
CA GLU A 7 30.62 18.35 -2.89
C GLU A 7 29.51 17.68 -2.08
N SER A 8 29.29 18.16 -0.86
CA SER A 8 28.22 17.68 -0.01
C SER A 8 26.92 17.99 -0.74
N SER A 9 26.21 16.96 -1.20
CA SER A 9 24.86 17.14 -1.72
C SER A 9 24.06 17.99 -0.73
N PRO A 10 23.33 19.02 -1.20
CA PRO A 10 22.60 19.89 -0.30
C PRO A 10 21.67 19.05 0.60
N ALA A 11 21.69 19.32 1.90
CA ALA A 11 20.93 18.59 2.89
C ALA A 11 19.41 18.67 2.59
N TYR A 12 18.68 17.58 2.87
CA TYR A 12 17.23 17.63 2.84
C TYR A 12 16.70 18.50 4.00
N GLU A 13 15.63 19.21 3.73
CA GLU A 13 14.99 20.16 4.67
C GLU A 13 13.64 19.62 5.18
N ALA A 14 13.10 18.58 4.54
CA ALA A 14 11.85 17.93 4.91
C ALA A 14 11.76 16.50 4.37
N VAL A 15 10.83 15.73 4.93
CA VAL A 15 10.33 14.47 4.35
C VAL A 15 8.93 14.69 3.80
N LEU A 16 8.64 14.14 2.62
CA LEU A 16 7.31 14.12 2.02
C LEU A 16 6.82 12.68 1.90
N LEU A 17 5.82 12.29 2.69
CA LEU A 17 5.08 11.04 2.49
C LEU A 17 4.07 11.23 1.37
N ILE A 18 4.13 10.36 0.36
CA ILE A 18 3.30 10.43 -0.85
C ILE A 18 2.35 9.25 -0.84
N ALA A 19 1.06 9.52 -0.59
CA ALA A 19 0.04 8.51 -0.41
C ALA A 19 -1.12 8.65 -1.42
N PHE A 20 -2.00 7.64 -1.43
CA PHE A 20 -3.15 7.65 -2.32
C PHE A 20 -4.23 8.63 -1.84
N GLY A 21 -4.55 8.60 -0.56
CA GLY A 21 -5.69 9.30 0.03
C GLY A 21 -6.99 8.51 -0.06
N GLY A 22 -7.94 8.80 0.82
CA GLY A 22 -9.23 8.15 0.86
C GLY A 22 -10.30 9.02 1.50
N PRO A 23 -11.61 8.73 1.27
CA PRO A 23 -12.70 9.48 1.86
C PRO A 23 -12.73 9.31 3.38
N THR A 24 -13.07 10.36 4.09
CA THR A 24 -13.11 10.38 5.57
C THR A 24 -14.52 10.21 6.12
N GLN A 25 -15.52 10.34 5.28
CA GLN A 25 -16.94 10.16 5.57
C GLN A 25 -17.69 9.76 4.29
N MET A 26 -18.92 9.28 4.42
CA MET A 26 -19.71 8.78 3.29
C MET A 26 -19.95 9.83 2.20
N SER A 27 -20.16 11.09 2.57
CA SER A 27 -20.35 12.19 1.60
C SER A 27 -19.12 12.46 0.73
N ASP A 28 -17.92 12.05 1.18
CA ASP A 28 -16.67 12.22 0.44
C ASP A 28 -16.48 11.16 -0.65
N VAL A 29 -17.21 10.02 -0.56
CA VAL A 29 -16.94 8.84 -1.41
C VAL A 29 -17.10 9.18 -2.90
N ARG A 30 -18.22 9.81 -3.29
CA ARG A 30 -18.45 10.17 -4.71
C ARG A 30 -17.44 11.20 -5.23
N PRO A 31 -17.19 12.34 -4.56
CA PRO A 31 -16.14 13.27 -4.95
C PRO A 31 -14.73 12.62 -5.01
N PHE A 32 -14.43 11.70 -4.10
CA PHE A 32 -13.19 10.95 -4.13
C PHE A 32 -13.11 10.05 -5.38
N LEU A 33 -14.17 9.31 -5.71
CA LEU A 33 -14.22 8.47 -6.91
C LEU A 33 -14.09 9.31 -8.19
N ASP A 34 -14.69 10.49 -8.26
CA ASP A 34 -14.52 11.44 -9.38
C ASP A 34 -13.04 11.82 -9.56
N ASN A 35 -12.31 12.05 -8.46
CA ASN A 35 -10.88 12.32 -8.49
C ASN A 35 -10.05 11.10 -8.94
N VAL A 36 -10.38 9.91 -8.47
CA VAL A 36 -9.68 8.65 -8.84
C VAL A 36 -9.88 8.32 -10.32
N LEU A 37 -11.11 8.50 -10.80
CA LEU A 37 -11.54 8.13 -12.14
C LEU A 37 -11.30 9.22 -13.19
N ARG A 38 -10.83 10.39 -12.80
CA ARG A 38 -10.67 11.57 -13.66
C ARG A 38 -10.18 11.21 -15.06
N GLY A 39 -11.03 11.46 -16.07
CA GLY A 39 -10.73 11.21 -17.47
C GLY A 39 -10.85 9.75 -17.93
N ARG A 40 -11.34 8.83 -17.08
CA ARG A 40 -11.59 7.43 -17.45
C ARG A 40 -13.09 7.17 -17.54
N PRO A 41 -13.60 6.67 -18.68
CA PRO A 41 -14.98 6.24 -18.77
C PRO A 41 -15.17 4.95 -17.95
N VAL A 42 -15.96 5.03 -16.88
CA VAL A 42 -16.32 3.88 -16.03
C VAL A 42 -17.85 3.77 -16.02
N PRO A 43 -18.41 2.58 -16.23
CA PRO A 43 -19.85 2.39 -16.17
C PRO A 43 -20.43 2.83 -14.81
N PRO A 44 -21.59 3.52 -14.79
CA PRO A 44 -22.23 3.98 -13.54
C PRO A 44 -22.42 2.85 -12.51
N GLU A 45 -22.79 1.66 -12.98
CA GLU A 45 -23.01 0.49 -12.12
C GLU A 45 -21.75 0.10 -11.36
N ARG A 46 -20.57 0.30 -11.96
CA ARG A 46 -19.31 0.04 -11.30
C ARG A 46 -18.99 1.08 -10.22
N ILE A 47 -19.36 2.34 -10.46
CA ILE A 47 -19.22 3.40 -9.45
C ILE A 47 -20.13 3.09 -8.27
N GLU A 48 -21.40 2.73 -8.51
CA GLU A 48 -22.34 2.36 -7.45
C GLU A 48 -21.86 1.14 -6.65
N ALA A 49 -21.29 0.13 -7.31
CA ALA A 49 -20.70 -1.01 -6.62
C ALA A 49 -19.58 -0.58 -5.65
N VAL A 50 -18.70 0.32 -6.06
CA VAL A 50 -17.63 0.83 -5.17
C VAL A 50 -18.20 1.69 -4.04
N VAL A 51 -19.22 2.52 -4.31
CA VAL A 51 -19.94 3.27 -3.27
C VAL A 51 -20.50 2.31 -2.23
N HIS A 52 -21.12 1.21 -2.66
CA HIS A 52 -21.66 0.18 -1.76
C HIS A 52 -20.55 -0.52 -0.94
N HIS A 53 -19.36 -0.75 -1.50
CA HIS A 53 -18.22 -1.25 -0.71
C HIS A 53 -17.87 -0.30 0.44
N TYR A 54 -17.89 1.02 0.19
CA TYR A 54 -17.69 2.01 1.25
C TYR A 54 -18.78 1.98 2.30
N GLU A 55 -20.07 1.83 1.91
CA GLU A 55 -21.17 1.68 2.87
C GLU A 55 -20.93 0.51 3.82
N LEU A 56 -20.53 -0.64 3.26
CA LEU A 56 -20.30 -1.88 4.03
C LEU A 56 -19.12 -1.77 5.03
N ILE A 57 -18.12 -0.93 4.75
CA ILE A 57 -16.99 -0.69 5.67
C ILE A 57 -17.20 0.51 6.59
N GLY A 58 -18.42 1.08 6.66
CA GLY A 58 -18.76 2.18 7.56
C GLY A 58 -18.56 3.58 6.96
N GLY A 59 -18.51 3.72 5.64
CA GLY A 59 -18.55 5.00 4.92
C GLY A 59 -17.25 5.80 4.89
N ARG A 60 -16.13 5.24 5.34
CA ARG A 60 -14.83 5.92 5.38
C ARG A 60 -13.67 4.96 5.16
N SER A 61 -12.54 5.51 4.70
CA SER A 61 -11.27 4.79 4.64
C SER A 61 -10.39 5.15 5.84
N PRO A 62 -9.75 4.20 6.52
CA PRO A 62 -8.78 4.50 7.57
C PRO A 62 -7.44 5.00 7.03
N LEU A 63 -7.22 4.97 5.71
CA LEU A 63 -5.94 5.24 5.06
C LEU A 63 -5.33 6.58 5.49
N ASN A 64 -6.11 7.66 5.49
CA ASN A 64 -5.60 8.99 5.84
C ASN A 64 -5.12 9.03 7.29
N GLU A 65 -5.93 8.52 8.21
CA GLU A 65 -5.58 8.45 9.64
C GLU A 65 -4.30 7.65 9.88
N LEU A 66 -4.22 6.47 9.24
CA LEU A 66 -3.04 5.60 9.33
C LEU A 66 -1.79 6.27 8.74
N THR A 67 -1.91 6.93 7.58
CA THR A 67 -0.80 7.68 6.98
C THR A 67 -0.32 8.81 7.88
N PHE A 68 -1.22 9.57 8.49
CA PHE A 68 -0.83 10.61 9.45
C PHE A 68 -0.20 10.04 10.74
N ARG A 69 -0.63 8.86 11.19
CA ARG A 69 0.03 8.17 12.31
C ARG A 69 1.46 7.76 11.94
N GLN A 70 1.66 7.22 10.75
CA GLN A 70 2.99 6.87 10.22
C GLN A 70 3.88 8.12 10.10
N ALA A 71 3.34 9.24 9.60
CA ALA A 71 4.06 10.50 9.51
C ALA A 71 4.54 10.99 10.88
N ARG A 72 3.66 10.99 11.89
CA ARG A 72 4.02 11.39 13.26
C ARG A 72 5.05 10.47 13.89
N ALA A 73 4.93 9.16 13.67
CA ALA A 73 5.91 8.18 14.16
C ALA A 73 7.28 8.42 13.51
N LEU A 74 7.32 8.59 12.20
CA LEU A 74 8.56 8.89 11.48
C LEU A 74 9.20 10.20 11.97
N GLU A 75 8.43 11.24 12.14
CA GLU A 75 8.95 12.52 12.65
C GLU A 75 9.53 12.38 14.07
N THR A 76 8.92 11.54 14.91
CA THR A 76 9.44 11.22 16.24
C THR A 76 10.76 10.47 16.17
N GLU A 77 10.86 9.45 15.31
CA GLU A 77 12.09 8.68 15.09
C GLU A 77 13.22 9.56 14.54
N LEU A 78 12.91 10.42 13.57
CA LEU A 78 13.89 11.36 13.03
C LEU A 78 14.43 12.33 14.09
N ARG A 79 13.59 12.83 15.00
CA ARG A 79 14.04 13.68 16.11
C ARG A 79 14.93 12.93 17.11
N ALA A 80 14.68 11.65 17.31
CA ALA A 80 15.43 10.84 18.27
C ALA A 80 16.76 10.31 17.73
N HIS A 81 16.80 9.93 16.45
CA HIS A 81 17.90 9.13 15.90
C HIS A 81 18.48 9.67 14.58
N GLY A 82 17.92 10.72 14.02
CA GLY A 82 18.32 11.27 12.72
C GLY A 82 18.30 12.80 12.68
N PRO A 83 18.35 13.39 11.49
CA PRO A 83 18.12 14.80 11.35
C PRO A 83 16.66 15.15 11.71
N ALA A 84 16.46 16.18 12.54
CA ALA A 84 15.14 16.64 12.96
C ALA A 84 14.40 17.33 11.78
N LEU A 85 13.90 16.54 10.84
CA LEU A 85 13.18 17.01 9.66
C LEU A 85 11.66 16.99 9.89
N PRO A 86 10.92 18.03 9.47
CA PRO A 86 9.46 17.99 9.44
C PRO A 86 8.97 16.98 8.42
N VAL A 87 7.90 16.26 8.75
CA VAL A 87 7.29 15.27 7.87
C VAL A 87 5.96 15.80 7.34
N TYR A 88 5.88 15.98 6.03
CA TYR A 88 4.69 16.39 5.33
C TYR A 88 3.99 15.18 4.71
N VAL A 89 2.66 15.26 4.61
CA VAL A 89 1.85 14.26 3.90
C VAL A 89 1.17 14.92 2.71
N GLY A 90 1.34 14.35 1.53
CA GLY A 90 0.65 14.76 0.31
C GLY A 90 -0.05 13.55 -0.32
N MET A 91 -1.33 13.72 -0.65
CA MET A 91 -2.15 12.65 -1.19
C MET A 91 -2.56 12.96 -2.63
N ARG A 92 -2.71 11.89 -3.41
CA ARG A 92 -3.05 12.00 -4.83
C ARG A 92 -4.53 12.24 -5.07
N ALA A 93 -5.38 11.46 -4.42
CA ALA A 93 -6.81 11.40 -4.76
C ALA A 93 -7.71 12.12 -3.75
N TRP A 94 -7.19 12.50 -2.60
CA TRP A 94 -7.93 13.20 -1.54
C TRP A 94 -7.04 14.18 -0.77
N GLU A 95 -7.66 14.96 0.12
CA GLU A 95 -6.97 15.93 0.97
C GLU A 95 -6.08 15.25 2.04
N PRO A 96 -4.92 15.88 2.34
CA PRO A 96 -4.32 17.07 1.70
C PRO A 96 -3.69 16.72 0.36
N TYR A 97 -4.09 17.41 -0.70
CA TYR A 97 -3.56 17.15 -2.03
C TYR A 97 -2.05 17.45 -2.15
N LEU A 98 -1.35 16.72 -3.01
CA LEU A 98 0.09 16.91 -3.26
C LEU A 98 0.44 18.37 -3.60
N HIS A 99 -0.36 19.04 -4.44
CA HIS A 99 -0.08 20.43 -4.83
C HIS A 99 -0.23 21.40 -3.65
N GLU A 100 -1.20 21.20 -2.76
CA GLU A 100 -1.37 22.00 -1.54
C GLU A 100 -0.25 21.77 -0.54
N THR A 101 0.18 20.51 -0.43
CA THR A 101 1.29 20.14 0.47
C THR A 101 2.60 20.75 -0.01
N LEU A 102 2.90 20.65 -1.29
CA LEU A 102 4.10 21.31 -1.86
C LEU A 102 4.02 22.84 -1.73
N GLN A 103 2.84 23.44 -1.85
CA GLN A 103 2.65 24.87 -1.60
C GLN A 103 2.95 25.24 -0.14
N ARG A 104 2.49 24.45 0.82
CA ARG A 104 2.79 24.63 2.26
C ARG A 104 4.28 24.47 2.53
N MET A 105 4.94 23.47 1.93
CA MET A 105 6.39 23.27 2.05
C MET A 105 7.16 24.47 1.52
N ARG A 106 6.80 24.99 0.33
CA ARG A 106 7.38 26.20 -0.24
C ARG A 106 7.20 27.42 0.69
N ALA A 107 5.99 27.61 1.21
CA ALA A 107 5.70 28.70 2.15
C ALA A 107 6.50 28.60 3.46
N ALA A 108 6.86 27.39 3.88
CA ALA A 108 7.74 27.12 5.02
C ALA A 108 9.25 27.25 4.67
N GLY A 109 9.61 27.63 3.44
CA GLY A 109 10.99 27.79 3.00
C GLY A 109 11.70 26.49 2.60
N VAL A 110 11.00 25.37 2.50
CA VAL A 110 11.58 24.09 2.05
C VAL A 110 11.90 24.17 0.57
N ARG A 111 13.16 23.94 0.23
CA ARG A 111 13.68 23.91 -1.15
C ARG A 111 13.95 22.50 -1.65
N ARG A 112 14.30 21.57 -0.75
CA ARG A 112 14.60 20.18 -1.09
C ARG A 112 14.03 19.20 -0.04
N ALA A 113 13.30 18.20 -0.50
CA ALA A 113 12.73 17.18 0.33
C ALA A 113 13.08 15.78 -0.17
N ILE A 114 13.11 14.81 0.77
CA ILE A 114 13.13 13.39 0.44
C ILE A 114 11.68 12.87 0.40
N GLY A 115 11.26 12.32 -0.73
CA GLY A 115 9.95 11.73 -0.94
C GLY A 115 9.94 10.25 -0.62
N ILE A 116 8.99 9.81 0.19
CA ILE A 116 8.73 8.38 0.46
C ILE A 116 7.38 8.03 -0.15
N ILE A 117 7.38 7.21 -1.18
CA ILE A 117 6.15 6.68 -1.76
C ILE A 117 5.61 5.61 -0.83
N MET A 118 4.34 5.80 -0.39
CA MET A 118 3.67 4.93 0.57
C MET A 118 3.13 3.66 -0.11
N ALA A 119 4.03 2.99 -0.85
CA ALA A 119 3.87 1.69 -1.49
C ALA A 119 5.25 1.02 -1.53
N ALA A 120 5.37 -0.15 -0.91
CA ALA A 120 6.68 -0.82 -0.78
C ALA A 120 7.16 -1.42 -2.11
N GLN A 121 6.23 -1.83 -2.99
CA GLN A 121 6.51 -2.45 -4.28
C GLN A 121 6.26 -1.46 -5.43
N GLN A 122 7.07 -1.57 -6.47
CA GLN A 122 7.06 -0.64 -7.61
C GLN A 122 6.16 -1.12 -8.74
N SER A 123 5.23 -0.27 -9.15
CA SER A 123 4.48 -0.42 -10.40
C SER A 123 4.22 0.96 -11.02
N ASP A 124 3.85 1.01 -12.31
CA ASP A 124 3.43 2.28 -12.91
C ASP A 124 2.12 2.81 -12.29
N ALA A 125 1.25 1.94 -11.79
CA ALA A 125 0.01 2.33 -11.11
C ALA A 125 0.25 3.05 -9.77
N SER A 126 1.38 2.77 -9.10
CA SER A 126 1.80 3.42 -7.86
C SER A 126 2.98 4.38 -8.11
N TRP A 127 4.20 3.90 -8.11
CA TRP A 127 5.42 4.70 -8.16
C TRP A 127 5.48 5.65 -9.35
N GLY A 128 5.33 5.15 -10.57
CA GLY A 128 5.37 5.98 -11.76
C GLY A 128 4.28 7.06 -11.73
N ARG A 129 3.09 6.72 -11.29
CA ARG A 129 1.99 7.66 -11.20
C ARG A 129 2.19 8.71 -10.12
N TYR A 130 2.67 8.33 -8.94
CA TYR A 130 2.92 9.29 -7.85
C TYR A 130 4.01 10.29 -8.22
N GLN A 131 5.09 9.85 -8.85
CA GLN A 131 6.14 10.74 -9.33
C GLN A 131 5.60 11.74 -10.35
N ARG A 132 4.82 11.29 -11.34
CA ARG A 132 4.17 12.20 -12.31
C ARG A 132 3.23 13.22 -11.66
N GLU A 133 2.48 12.83 -10.62
CA GLU A 133 1.60 13.75 -9.88
C GLU A 133 2.40 14.79 -9.07
N VAL A 134 3.52 14.41 -8.47
CA VAL A 134 4.44 15.35 -7.82
C VAL A 134 5.03 16.34 -8.85
N ASP A 135 5.48 15.84 -10.00
CA ASP A 135 6.02 16.70 -11.07
C ASP A 135 4.97 17.67 -11.61
N ALA A 136 3.74 17.21 -11.81
CA ALA A 136 2.63 18.06 -12.21
C ALA A 136 2.30 19.12 -11.15
N ALA A 137 2.35 18.77 -9.87
CA ALA A 137 2.14 19.71 -8.78
C ALA A 137 3.27 20.74 -8.69
N ARG A 138 4.53 20.33 -8.87
CA ARG A 138 5.69 21.22 -8.93
C ARG A 138 5.62 22.17 -10.14
N ALA A 139 5.24 21.68 -11.31
CA ALA A 139 5.09 22.50 -12.51
C ALA A 139 4.06 23.63 -12.31
N ARG A 140 2.99 23.39 -11.56
CA ARG A 140 2.00 24.43 -11.21
C ARG A 140 2.56 25.51 -10.27
N LEU A 141 3.49 25.15 -9.39
CA LEU A 141 4.12 26.08 -8.46
C LEU A 141 5.26 26.91 -9.10
N GLY A 142 5.82 26.46 -10.23
CA GLY A 142 6.90 27.12 -10.94
C GLY A 142 8.28 26.88 -10.35
N ALA A 143 9.21 27.79 -10.63
CA ALA A 143 10.64 27.60 -10.32
C ALA A 143 10.96 27.45 -8.82
N ASP A 144 10.13 28.03 -7.94
CA ASP A 144 10.32 27.98 -6.49
C ASP A 144 9.71 26.72 -5.84
N ALA A 145 9.24 25.76 -6.65
CA ALA A 145 8.70 24.51 -6.13
C ALA A 145 9.81 23.67 -5.46
N PRO A 146 9.55 23.08 -4.29
CA PRO A 146 10.51 22.18 -3.64
C PRO A 146 10.98 21.09 -4.60
N GLN A 147 12.28 20.85 -4.65
CA GLN A 147 12.82 19.66 -5.31
C GLN A 147 12.48 18.44 -4.46
N VAL A 148 12.03 17.36 -5.10
CA VAL A 148 11.72 16.10 -4.42
C VAL A 148 12.59 15.01 -5.03
N ASP A 149 13.49 14.46 -4.22
CA ASP A 149 14.20 13.22 -4.51
C ASP A 149 13.47 12.08 -3.83
N TYR A 150 13.62 10.86 -4.32
CA TYR A 150 12.86 9.72 -3.80
C TYR A 150 13.76 8.71 -3.09
N VAL A 151 13.25 8.13 -2.03
CA VAL A 151 13.82 6.91 -1.46
C VAL A 151 13.63 5.78 -2.47
N ASP A 152 14.64 4.93 -2.63
CA ASP A 152 14.55 3.72 -3.45
C ASP A 152 13.46 2.77 -2.92
N GLU A 153 13.19 1.70 -3.65
CA GLU A 153 12.24 0.66 -3.22
C GLU A 153 12.64 0.07 -1.85
N TRP A 154 11.64 -0.20 -1.04
CA TRP A 154 11.86 -0.63 0.34
C TRP A 154 11.08 -1.90 0.72
N HIS A 155 10.59 -2.66 -0.28
CA HIS A 155 9.88 -3.93 -0.08
C HIS A 155 10.66 -4.98 0.70
N ALA A 156 11.99 -4.97 0.59
CA ALA A 156 12.91 -5.89 1.28
C ALA A 156 13.62 -5.23 2.48
N HIS A 157 13.26 -3.99 2.86
CA HIS A 157 13.91 -3.32 3.98
C HIS A 157 13.71 -4.11 5.28
N PRO A 158 14.77 -4.43 6.05
CA PRO A 158 14.67 -5.31 7.22
C PRO A 158 13.59 -4.89 8.23
N LEU A 159 13.47 -3.60 8.53
CA LEU A 159 12.45 -3.10 9.48
C LEU A 159 11.02 -3.22 8.93
N PHE A 160 10.83 -3.16 7.61
CA PHE A 160 9.52 -3.43 7.01
C PHE A 160 9.16 -4.92 7.14
N ILE A 161 10.10 -5.80 6.84
CA ILE A 161 9.93 -7.25 7.00
C ILE A 161 9.67 -7.61 8.47
N ASP A 162 10.41 -7.02 9.41
CA ASP A 162 10.20 -7.21 10.85
C ASP A 162 8.79 -6.76 11.26
N ALA A 163 8.37 -5.57 10.86
CA ALA A 163 7.04 -5.04 11.19
C ALA A 163 5.90 -5.91 10.65
N VAL A 164 6.02 -6.44 9.43
CA VAL A 164 5.04 -7.38 8.87
C VAL A 164 5.08 -8.70 9.62
N SER A 165 6.28 -9.24 9.90
CA SER A 165 6.45 -10.51 10.61
C SER A 165 5.85 -10.47 12.02
N ASP A 166 6.06 -9.39 12.77
CA ASP A 166 5.49 -9.20 14.10
C ASP A 166 3.95 -9.23 14.06
N ARG A 167 3.34 -8.56 13.08
CA ARG A 167 1.88 -8.57 12.90
C ARG A 167 1.36 -9.93 12.51
N VAL A 168 2.05 -10.66 11.63
CA VAL A 168 1.70 -12.03 11.27
C VAL A 168 1.84 -12.95 12.48
N ALA A 169 2.90 -12.83 13.28
CA ALA A 169 3.07 -13.58 14.51
C ALA A 169 1.92 -13.33 15.49
N ALA A 170 1.51 -12.06 15.67
CA ALA A 170 0.36 -11.70 16.50
C ALA A 170 -0.95 -12.29 15.97
N ALA A 171 -1.19 -12.21 14.65
CA ALA A 171 -2.38 -12.80 14.03
C ALA A 171 -2.44 -14.34 14.23
N ARG A 172 -1.31 -15.03 14.10
CA ARG A 172 -1.21 -16.49 14.32
C ARG A 172 -1.59 -16.92 15.74
N THR A 173 -1.55 -16.02 16.73
CA THR A 173 -2.00 -16.35 18.10
C THR A 173 -3.48 -16.68 18.18
N GLN A 174 -4.29 -16.23 17.22
CA GLN A 174 -5.71 -16.54 17.10
C GLN A 174 -5.96 -18.01 16.62
N ILE A 175 -4.93 -18.69 16.14
CA ILE A 175 -4.97 -20.09 15.74
C ILE A 175 -4.54 -20.95 16.94
N PRO A 176 -5.21 -22.07 17.25
CA PRO A 176 -4.77 -23.02 18.27
C PRO A 176 -3.30 -23.43 18.08
N ALA A 177 -2.55 -23.50 19.17
CA ALA A 177 -1.09 -23.66 19.14
C ALA A 177 -0.63 -24.89 18.32
N GLU A 178 -1.34 -25.99 18.44
CA GLU A 178 -1.08 -27.26 17.75
C GLU A 178 -1.31 -27.20 16.24
N ARG A 179 -2.02 -26.18 15.73
CA ARG A 179 -2.29 -26.00 14.30
C ARG A 179 -1.48 -24.89 13.64
N ARG A 180 -0.79 -24.03 14.42
CA ARG A 180 -0.06 -22.87 13.91
C ARG A 180 1.03 -23.22 12.90
N ALA A 181 1.73 -24.32 13.10
CA ALA A 181 2.79 -24.75 12.19
C ALA A 181 2.27 -25.18 10.82
N ALA A 182 1.06 -25.74 10.78
CA ALA A 182 0.40 -26.18 9.55
C ALA A 182 -0.45 -25.10 8.89
N ALA A 183 -0.60 -23.92 9.51
CA ALA A 183 -1.37 -22.83 8.95
C ALA A 183 -0.72 -22.30 7.68
N GLN A 184 -1.52 -22.01 6.65
CA GLN A 184 -1.05 -21.41 5.40
C GLN A 184 -0.91 -19.90 5.57
N LEU A 185 0.25 -19.32 5.21
CA LEU A 185 0.34 -17.88 4.96
C LEU A 185 -0.08 -17.60 3.51
N LEU A 186 -1.07 -16.75 3.34
CA LEU A 186 -1.53 -16.29 2.04
C LEU A 186 -1.24 -14.79 1.89
N PHE A 187 -0.14 -14.48 1.24
CA PHE A 187 0.22 -13.10 0.95
C PHE A 187 -0.63 -12.56 -0.18
N THR A 188 -1.12 -11.31 -0.05
CA THR A 188 -1.97 -10.72 -1.08
C THR A 188 -1.48 -9.35 -1.53
N ALA A 189 -1.76 -9.04 -2.79
CA ALA A 189 -1.51 -7.74 -3.41
C ALA A 189 -2.60 -7.41 -4.43
N HIS A 190 -2.67 -6.14 -4.82
CA HIS A 190 -3.61 -5.72 -5.86
C HIS A 190 -3.28 -6.40 -7.19
N SER A 191 -4.26 -7.01 -7.83
CA SER A 191 -4.11 -7.48 -9.21
C SER A 191 -3.93 -6.28 -10.15
N VAL A 192 -3.00 -6.38 -11.07
CA VAL A 192 -2.77 -5.39 -12.11
C VAL A 192 -2.77 -6.07 -13.48
N PRO A 193 -2.98 -5.34 -14.59
CA PRO A 193 -2.83 -5.90 -15.93
C PRO A 193 -1.47 -6.60 -16.10
N THR A 194 -1.45 -7.78 -16.71
CA THR A 194 -0.21 -8.56 -16.91
C THR A 194 0.85 -7.79 -17.68
N ALA A 195 0.45 -6.95 -18.65
CA ALA A 195 1.38 -6.09 -19.37
C ALA A 195 2.06 -5.06 -18.45
N MET A 196 1.33 -4.49 -17.49
CA MET A 196 1.90 -3.57 -16.49
C MET A 196 2.84 -4.31 -15.52
N ALA A 197 2.46 -5.50 -15.10
CA ALA A 197 3.30 -6.35 -14.26
C ALA A 197 4.61 -6.71 -14.96
N ALA A 198 4.56 -7.10 -16.22
CA ALA A 198 5.73 -7.44 -17.01
C ALA A 198 6.68 -6.26 -17.27
N ALA A 199 6.18 -5.03 -17.19
CA ALA A 199 6.96 -3.80 -17.38
C ALA A 199 7.52 -3.23 -16.05
N SER A 200 7.37 -3.94 -14.93
CA SER A 200 7.78 -3.47 -13.60
C SER A 200 8.27 -4.63 -12.72
N PRO A 201 9.06 -4.38 -11.67
CA PRO A 201 9.49 -5.41 -10.73
C PRO A 201 8.39 -5.83 -9.73
N TYR A 202 7.14 -5.45 -9.95
CA TYR A 202 6.03 -5.59 -9.00
C TYR A 202 5.85 -7.00 -8.44
N VAL A 203 5.78 -8.00 -9.33
CA VAL A 203 5.58 -9.42 -8.95
C VAL A 203 6.80 -9.97 -8.21
N GLU A 204 7.99 -9.65 -8.69
CA GLU A 204 9.25 -10.04 -8.06
C GLU A 204 9.33 -9.47 -6.65
N GLN A 205 9.13 -8.16 -6.48
CA GLN A 205 9.20 -7.49 -5.18
C GLN A 205 8.13 -7.96 -4.18
N ILE A 206 6.92 -8.33 -4.64
CA ILE A 206 5.90 -8.97 -3.79
C ILE A 206 6.38 -10.34 -3.33
N THR A 207 6.92 -11.14 -4.24
CA THR A 207 7.37 -12.49 -3.96
C THR A 207 8.57 -12.48 -2.99
N ASP A 208 9.51 -11.57 -3.20
CA ASP A 208 10.66 -11.38 -2.32
C ASP A 208 10.23 -10.98 -0.90
N ALA A 209 9.36 -9.99 -0.77
CA ALA A 209 8.85 -9.58 0.53
C ALA A 209 8.11 -10.73 1.24
N ALA A 210 7.28 -11.48 0.51
CA ALA A 210 6.56 -12.65 1.04
C ALA A 210 7.54 -13.75 1.50
N CYS A 211 8.57 -14.05 0.70
CA CYS A 211 9.61 -15.01 1.03
C CYS A 211 10.36 -14.60 2.30
N LEU A 212 10.82 -13.35 2.38
CA LEU A 212 11.55 -12.83 3.54
C LEU A 212 10.71 -12.89 4.83
N VAL A 213 9.42 -12.58 4.76
CA VAL A 213 8.51 -12.71 5.92
C VAL A 213 8.33 -14.19 6.30
N ALA A 214 8.14 -15.08 5.33
CA ALA A 214 7.99 -16.52 5.57
C ALA A 214 9.26 -17.12 6.19
N GLU A 215 10.43 -16.76 5.71
CA GLU A 215 11.73 -17.16 6.26
C GLU A 215 11.90 -16.65 7.70
N ARG A 216 11.59 -15.36 7.95
CA ARG A 216 11.66 -14.75 9.29
C ARG A 216 10.80 -15.49 10.31
N LEU A 217 9.66 -16.03 9.87
CA LEU A 217 8.70 -16.76 10.70
C LEU A 217 8.94 -18.30 10.69
N ALA A 218 9.96 -18.78 10.00
CA ALA A 218 10.22 -20.20 9.75
C ALA A 218 8.97 -20.94 9.24
N GLN A 219 8.22 -20.31 8.33
CA GLN A 219 6.96 -20.82 7.79
C GLN A 219 7.14 -21.39 6.39
N ALA A 220 7.02 -22.72 6.25
CA ALA A 220 7.19 -23.40 4.97
C ALA A 220 5.95 -23.33 4.06
N HIS A 221 4.77 -23.17 4.66
CA HIS A 221 3.50 -23.17 3.92
C HIS A 221 3.06 -21.74 3.62
N TRP A 222 3.40 -21.24 2.43
CA TRP A 222 2.98 -19.92 1.97
C TRP A 222 2.73 -19.87 0.47
N SER A 223 1.96 -18.90 0.04
CA SER A 223 1.71 -18.59 -1.38
C SER A 223 1.29 -17.14 -1.53
N VAL A 224 1.31 -16.66 -2.79
CA VAL A 224 0.82 -15.33 -3.16
C VAL A 224 -0.49 -15.47 -3.94
N ALA A 225 -1.42 -14.55 -3.70
CA ALA A 225 -2.65 -14.37 -4.46
C ALA A 225 -2.91 -12.90 -4.73
N TYR A 226 -3.80 -12.62 -5.66
CA TYR A 226 -4.15 -11.25 -6.03
C TYR A 226 -5.63 -10.97 -5.79
N GLN A 227 -5.95 -9.69 -5.55
CA GLN A 227 -7.29 -9.20 -5.26
C GLN A 227 -7.61 -7.94 -6.07
N SER A 228 -8.83 -7.42 -5.96
CA SER A 228 -9.22 -6.08 -6.46
C SER A 228 -9.12 -5.92 -7.97
N ARG A 229 -9.27 -6.97 -8.76
CA ARG A 229 -9.32 -6.87 -10.20
C ARG A 229 -10.43 -5.92 -10.64
N SER A 230 -10.07 -4.82 -11.33
CA SER A 230 -11.00 -3.74 -11.65
C SER A 230 -11.15 -3.44 -13.15
N GLY A 231 -10.39 -4.08 -14.01
CA GLY A 231 -10.38 -3.80 -15.44
C GLY A 231 -11.36 -4.61 -16.27
N SER A 232 -11.29 -4.42 -17.59
CA SER A 232 -12.09 -5.17 -18.55
C SER A 232 -11.90 -6.69 -18.39
N PRO A 233 -12.97 -7.50 -18.48
CA PRO A 233 -12.84 -8.96 -18.49
C PRO A 233 -11.97 -9.51 -19.64
N ARG A 234 -11.79 -8.71 -20.71
CA ARG A 234 -10.98 -9.10 -21.88
C ARG A 234 -9.49 -8.84 -21.70
N GLU A 235 -9.11 -8.02 -20.73
CA GLU A 235 -7.72 -7.73 -20.44
C GLU A 235 -7.18 -8.75 -19.42
N PRO A 236 -6.05 -9.43 -19.68
CA PRO A 236 -5.47 -10.34 -18.71
C PRO A 236 -4.87 -9.57 -17.52
N TRP A 237 -5.16 -10.05 -16.32
CA TRP A 237 -4.68 -9.50 -15.05
C TRP A 237 -3.91 -10.57 -14.29
N LEU A 238 -3.16 -10.16 -13.27
CA LEU A 238 -2.41 -11.09 -12.42
C LEU A 238 -3.34 -12.09 -11.73
N GLU A 239 -2.92 -13.33 -11.73
CA GLU A 239 -3.55 -14.49 -11.09
C GLU A 239 -2.51 -15.22 -10.22
N PRO A 240 -2.93 -16.10 -9.29
CA PRO A 240 -4.30 -16.53 -9.01
C PRO A 240 -5.10 -15.51 -8.18
N ASP A 241 -6.42 -15.48 -8.39
CA ASP A 241 -7.37 -14.74 -7.55
C ASP A 241 -7.44 -15.34 -6.15
N ILE A 242 -7.57 -14.51 -5.10
CA ILE A 242 -7.60 -14.93 -3.71
C ILE A 242 -8.72 -15.93 -3.42
N GLY A 243 -9.92 -15.72 -3.98
CA GLY A 243 -11.05 -16.64 -3.77
C GLY A 243 -10.80 -18.01 -4.39
N ALA A 244 -10.13 -18.06 -5.54
CA ALA A 244 -9.72 -19.33 -6.16
C ALA A 244 -8.70 -20.07 -5.29
N VAL A 245 -7.71 -19.35 -4.73
CA VAL A 245 -6.71 -19.94 -3.83
C VAL A 245 -7.35 -20.47 -2.55
N LEU A 246 -8.26 -19.74 -1.92
CA LEU A 246 -8.96 -20.18 -0.71
C LEU A 246 -9.73 -21.49 -0.95
N ARG A 247 -10.46 -21.59 -2.05
CA ARG A 247 -11.17 -22.85 -2.43
C ARG A 247 -10.20 -24.00 -2.64
N ALA A 248 -9.09 -23.76 -3.32
CA ALA A 248 -8.07 -24.80 -3.56
C ALA A 248 -7.37 -25.25 -2.26
N LEU A 249 -7.12 -24.37 -1.32
CA LEU A 249 -6.59 -24.70 0.00
C LEU A 249 -7.54 -25.58 0.78
N ALA A 250 -8.83 -25.25 0.82
CA ALA A 250 -9.84 -26.07 1.48
C ALA A 250 -9.91 -27.49 0.86
N GLN A 251 -9.88 -27.62 -0.47
CA GLN A 251 -9.87 -28.91 -1.17
C GLN A 251 -8.64 -29.78 -0.82
N ARG A 252 -7.51 -29.15 -0.46
CA ARG A 252 -6.28 -29.84 -0.02
C ARG A 252 -6.28 -30.18 1.47
N GLY A 253 -7.36 -29.86 2.19
CA GLY A 253 -7.47 -30.12 3.62
C GLY A 253 -6.82 -29.13 4.54
N THR A 254 -6.42 -27.94 4.03
CA THR A 254 -6.00 -26.81 4.85
C THR A 254 -7.14 -26.43 5.79
N ARG A 255 -6.82 -26.13 7.05
CA ARG A 255 -7.81 -25.69 8.05
C ARG A 255 -7.70 -24.22 8.39
N ASP A 256 -6.48 -23.71 8.46
CA ASP A 256 -6.19 -22.36 8.92
C ASP A 256 -5.41 -21.60 7.85
N VAL A 257 -5.85 -20.39 7.54
CA VAL A 257 -5.17 -19.45 6.65
C VAL A 257 -4.96 -18.12 7.34
N VAL A 258 -3.74 -17.61 7.29
CA VAL A 258 -3.41 -16.24 7.70
C VAL A 258 -3.20 -15.41 6.44
N VAL A 259 -4.09 -14.48 6.19
CA VAL A 259 -4.04 -13.58 5.04
C VAL A 259 -3.21 -12.36 5.38
N VAL A 260 -2.21 -12.06 4.54
CA VAL A 260 -1.20 -11.02 4.76
C VAL A 260 -1.20 -10.08 3.56
N PRO A 261 -1.82 -8.89 3.63
CA PRO A 261 -1.87 -7.95 2.53
C PRO A 261 -0.52 -7.24 2.32
N ILE A 262 0.50 -8.00 1.90
CA ILE A 262 1.89 -7.54 1.75
C ILE A 262 2.05 -6.41 0.71
N GLY A 263 1.14 -6.32 -0.25
CA GLY A 263 1.10 -5.26 -1.26
C GLY A 263 0.58 -3.92 -0.74
N PHE A 264 0.16 -3.84 0.53
CA PHE A 264 -0.38 -2.64 1.14
C PHE A 264 0.27 -2.37 2.49
N ILE A 265 0.54 -1.10 2.77
CA ILE A 265 1.21 -0.67 4.01
C ILE A 265 0.23 -0.17 5.08
N CYS A 266 -1.04 -0.09 4.76
CA CYS A 266 -2.14 0.21 5.68
C CYS A 266 -3.48 -0.22 5.09
N ASP A 267 -4.47 -0.33 5.96
CA ASP A 267 -5.83 -0.67 5.57
C ASP A 267 -6.51 0.45 4.78
N HIS A 268 -7.31 0.05 3.81
CA HIS A 268 -8.20 0.89 3.00
C HIS A 268 -9.35 0.02 2.44
N VAL A 269 -10.23 0.58 1.58
CA VAL A 269 -11.41 -0.14 1.09
C VAL A 269 -11.08 -1.50 0.47
N GLU A 270 -10.03 -1.61 -0.33
CA GLU A 270 -9.65 -2.86 -1.00
C GLU A 270 -9.10 -3.93 -0.05
N VAL A 271 -8.63 -3.53 1.15
CA VAL A 271 -8.28 -4.47 2.22
C VAL A 271 -9.53 -4.83 3.05
N LEU A 272 -10.27 -3.82 3.49
CA LEU A 272 -11.41 -4.02 4.38
C LEU A 272 -12.60 -4.69 3.67
N TYR A 273 -12.84 -4.39 2.40
CA TYR A 273 -13.92 -5.02 1.65
C TYR A 273 -13.47 -6.34 1.02
N ASP A 274 -12.43 -6.32 0.18
CA ASP A 274 -12.07 -7.49 -0.61
C ASP A 274 -11.52 -8.64 0.26
N LEU A 275 -10.84 -8.32 1.39
CA LEU A 275 -10.29 -9.34 2.29
C LEU A 275 -11.19 -9.61 3.49
N ASP A 276 -11.60 -8.58 4.25
CA ASP A 276 -12.33 -8.80 5.51
C ASP A 276 -13.81 -9.14 5.31
N ILE A 277 -14.39 -8.81 4.14
CA ILE A 277 -15.76 -9.17 3.81
C ILE A 277 -15.77 -10.29 2.77
N GLU A 278 -15.34 -10.02 1.53
CA GLU A 278 -15.54 -10.94 0.42
C GLU A 278 -14.69 -12.24 0.56
N ALA A 279 -13.37 -12.10 0.75
CA ALA A 279 -12.50 -13.27 0.90
C ALA A 279 -12.81 -14.06 2.17
N ARG A 280 -13.16 -13.39 3.28
CA ARG A 280 -13.60 -14.04 4.51
C ARG A 280 -14.87 -14.85 4.29
N GLN A 281 -15.88 -14.31 3.61
CA GLN A 281 -17.11 -15.05 3.29
C GLN A 281 -16.81 -16.30 2.45
N ILE A 282 -15.91 -16.18 1.47
CA ILE A 282 -15.48 -17.35 0.68
C ILE A 282 -14.81 -18.39 1.56
N ALA A 283 -13.90 -17.99 2.44
CA ALA A 283 -13.19 -18.89 3.34
C ALA A 283 -14.15 -19.63 4.29
N GLU A 284 -15.09 -18.90 4.88
CA GLU A 284 -16.12 -19.46 5.77
C GLU A 284 -17.01 -20.47 5.03
N ALA A 285 -17.43 -20.13 3.80
CA ALA A 285 -18.27 -21.02 2.98
C ALA A 285 -17.59 -22.37 2.63
N VAL A 286 -16.24 -22.39 2.61
CA VAL A 286 -15.46 -23.62 2.36
C VAL A 286 -14.84 -24.22 3.62
N GLY A 287 -15.20 -23.71 4.82
CA GLY A 287 -14.78 -24.26 6.11
C GLY A 287 -13.35 -23.93 6.53
N LEU A 288 -12.74 -22.87 5.97
CA LEU A 288 -11.44 -22.38 6.40
C LEU A 288 -11.57 -21.42 7.60
N ASN A 289 -10.70 -21.58 8.58
CA ASN A 289 -10.49 -20.57 9.61
C ASN A 289 -9.64 -19.44 9.01
N PHE A 290 -10.26 -18.28 8.78
CA PHE A 290 -9.66 -17.12 8.15
C PHE A 290 -9.19 -16.11 9.21
N VAL A 291 -7.89 -15.90 9.28
CA VAL A 291 -7.27 -14.89 10.14
C VAL A 291 -6.54 -13.88 9.25
N ARG A 292 -6.72 -12.59 9.50
CA ARG A 292 -5.96 -11.53 8.80
C ARG A 292 -4.99 -10.86 9.77
N ASN A 293 -3.77 -10.55 9.31
CA ASN A 293 -2.87 -9.68 10.06
C ASN A 293 -3.33 -8.21 9.93
N VAL A 294 -3.36 -7.48 11.01
CA VAL A 294 -3.82 -6.08 11.09
C VAL A 294 -2.66 -5.16 11.46
#